data_ed0f9b62f28d5d90846d56dd59780fc7
#
_entry.id   ed0f9b62f28d5d90846d56dd59780fc7
#
_cell.length_a   1.000
_cell.length_b   1.000
_cell.length_c   1.000
_cell.angle_alpha   90.00
_cell.angle_beta   90.00
_cell.angle_gamma   90.00
#
_symmetry.space_group_name_H-M   'P 1'
#
loop_
_entity.id
_entity.type
_entity.pdbx_description
1 polymer ?
#
loop_
_entity_poly.entity_id
_entity_poly.type
_entity_poly.pdbx_seq_one_letter_code
_entity_poly.pdbx_strand_id
1 'polypeptide(L)'
;MAAIYCTASQVAEFLQVANFSGSTTPTSTVVESFIEMSQERINQLTDHAWNDNAATRGNVTEERVRIQRVDRGFVNVRGRLQLRHFPIMALDTGQGDIMKIWTGGEYLDYLHGSSGKTGGASPTDVVNKDYWQDTQRGTIYINDYNTVNNLLGSPSDVDAYVTYRYATATTPEDIKLATIYFTASMIAMNDDLSLMQEGDDSMDNATKAERFEEMAMKVLKDNKRLDRKFTMSRAIGGFGVGRSTI
;
A
#
# COMPACT_ATOMS: atom_id res chain seq x y z
N MET A 1 5.05 -6.09 16.07
CA MET A 1 4.40 -6.51 14.81
C MET A 1 4.56 -8.01 14.67
N ALA A 2 3.88 -8.67 13.74
CA ALA A 2 4.08 -10.10 13.50
C ALA A 2 4.90 -10.30 12.21
N ALA A 3 5.77 -11.32 12.18
CA ALA A 3 6.51 -11.73 10.99
C ALA A 3 5.55 -12.38 9.98
N ILE A 4 5.13 -11.63 8.95
CA ILE A 4 4.02 -12.02 8.05
C ILE A 4 4.49 -12.21 6.60
N TYR A 5 5.48 -11.42 6.14
CA TYR A 5 5.94 -11.50 4.75
C TYR A 5 6.75 -12.75 4.48
N CYS A 6 7.52 -13.21 5.44
CA CYS A 6 8.19 -14.51 5.41
C CYS A 6 8.30 -15.09 6.83
N THR A 7 8.76 -16.33 6.96
CA THR A 7 8.97 -17.02 8.23
C THR A 7 10.46 -17.20 8.52
N ALA A 8 10.81 -17.37 9.78
CA ALA A 8 12.19 -17.68 10.19
C ALA A 8 12.74 -18.97 9.52
N SER A 9 11.85 -19.97 9.29
CA SER A 9 12.23 -21.18 8.56
C SER A 9 12.61 -20.92 7.10
N GLN A 10 11.89 -20.01 6.40
CA GLN A 10 12.23 -19.63 5.03
C GLN A 10 13.55 -18.88 4.95
N VAL A 11 13.87 -18.05 5.96
CA VAL A 11 15.18 -17.41 6.06
C VAL A 11 16.28 -18.45 6.31
N ALA A 12 16.05 -19.43 7.20
CA ALA A 12 17.02 -20.51 7.47
C ALA A 12 17.26 -21.36 6.22
N GLU A 13 16.21 -21.72 5.48
CA GLU A 13 16.30 -22.46 4.21
C GLU A 13 17.11 -21.70 3.18
N PHE A 14 16.86 -20.40 3.02
CA PHE A 14 17.63 -19.54 2.12
C PHE A 14 19.11 -19.48 2.48
N LEU A 15 19.42 -19.33 3.77
CA LEU A 15 20.79 -19.27 4.27
C LEU A 15 21.47 -20.66 4.34
N GLN A 16 20.74 -21.74 4.05
CA GLN A 16 21.19 -23.14 4.16
C GLN A 16 21.70 -23.51 5.57
N VAL A 17 21.08 -22.95 6.60
CA VAL A 17 21.39 -23.23 7.99
C VAL A 17 20.28 -24.04 8.65
N ALA A 18 20.57 -24.62 9.82
CA ALA A 18 19.55 -25.26 10.64
C ALA A 18 18.47 -24.26 11.06
N ASN A 19 17.24 -24.72 11.30
CA ASN A 19 16.16 -23.85 11.75
C ASN A 19 16.56 -23.10 13.03
N PHE A 20 16.22 -21.83 13.06
CA PHE A 20 16.43 -21.00 14.24
C PHE A 20 15.53 -21.49 15.40
N SER A 21 16.11 -21.48 16.59
CA SER A 21 15.44 -21.90 17.82
C SER A 21 15.78 -20.95 18.97
N GLY A 22 15.28 -21.20 20.16
CA GLY A 22 15.66 -20.42 21.35
C GLY A 22 17.11 -20.64 21.81
N SER A 23 17.80 -21.68 21.29
CA SER A 23 19.19 -22.03 21.62
C SER A 23 20.17 -21.72 20.50
N THR A 24 19.73 -21.21 19.37
CA THR A 24 20.61 -20.79 18.26
C THR A 24 21.04 -19.33 18.43
N THR A 25 22.12 -18.98 17.78
CA THR A 25 22.60 -17.58 17.68
C THR A 25 22.64 -17.19 16.18
N PRO A 26 21.78 -16.28 15.71
CA PRO A 26 20.68 -15.60 16.44
C PRO A 26 19.53 -16.55 16.83
N THR A 27 18.80 -16.18 17.87
CA THR A 27 17.59 -16.94 18.26
C THR A 27 16.43 -16.69 17.29
N SER A 28 15.45 -17.59 17.26
CA SER A 28 14.24 -17.42 16.44
C SER A 28 13.54 -16.09 16.69
N THR A 29 13.45 -15.65 17.94
CA THR A 29 12.84 -14.35 18.31
C THR A 29 13.60 -13.16 17.72
N VAL A 30 14.94 -13.22 17.69
CA VAL A 30 15.77 -12.16 17.07
C VAL A 30 15.54 -12.15 15.56
N VAL A 31 15.51 -13.32 14.92
CA VAL A 31 15.24 -13.42 13.48
C VAL A 31 13.83 -12.91 13.14
N GLU A 32 12.82 -13.22 13.94
CA GLU A 32 11.47 -12.67 13.77
C GLU A 32 11.46 -11.15 13.86
N SER A 33 12.22 -10.56 14.80
CA SER A 33 12.39 -9.11 14.91
C SER A 33 13.05 -8.51 13.66
N PHE A 34 14.05 -9.17 13.08
CA PHE A 34 14.67 -8.75 11.83
C PHE A 34 13.71 -8.84 10.64
N ILE A 35 12.84 -9.86 10.60
CA ILE A 35 11.79 -9.96 9.60
C ILE A 35 10.82 -8.78 9.73
N GLU A 36 10.38 -8.45 10.94
CA GLU A 36 9.51 -7.28 11.18
C GLU A 36 10.13 -5.96 10.72
N MET A 37 11.39 -5.73 11.05
CA MET A 37 12.15 -4.54 10.60
C MET A 37 12.27 -4.50 9.06
N SER A 38 12.51 -5.65 8.44
CA SER A 38 12.60 -5.79 6.97
C SER A 38 11.25 -5.49 6.30
N GLN A 39 10.14 -5.97 6.87
CA GLN A 39 8.78 -5.67 6.42
C GLN A 39 8.50 -4.16 6.46
N GLU A 40 8.81 -3.54 7.59
CA GLU A 40 8.63 -2.10 7.77
C GLU A 40 9.43 -1.30 6.74
N ARG A 41 10.70 -1.67 6.54
CA ARG A 41 11.57 -1.05 5.53
C ARG A 41 10.99 -1.18 4.12
N ILE A 42 10.48 -2.35 3.75
CA ILE A 42 9.84 -2.57 2.45
C ILE A 42 8.59 -1.70 2.32
N ASN A 43 7.73 -1.65 3.36
CA ASN A 43 6.54 -0.82 3.35
C ASN A 43 6.87 0.67 3.18
N GLN A 44 7.92 1.16 3.84
CA GLN A 44 8.40 2.54 3.70
C GLN A 44 8.97 2.81 2.30
N LEU A 45 9.79 1.91 1.76
CA LEU A 45 10.38 2.06 0.42
C LEU A 45 9.33 2.03 -0.69
N THR A 46 8.29 1.22 -0.52
CA THR A 46 7.26 1.01 -1.53
C THR A 46 6.01 1.86 -1.32
N ASP A 47 5.91 2.55 -0.18
CA ASP A 47 4.71 3.28 0.27
C ASP A 47 3.45 2.40 0.16
N HIS A 48 3.58 1.10 0.55
CA HIS A 48 2.51 0.11 0.42
C HIS A 48 2.59 -1.00 1.47
N ALA A 49 1.41 -1.53 1.86
CA ALA A 49 1.28 -2.74 2.68
C ALA A 49 1.03 -3.96 1.80
N TRP A 50 1.89 -4.96 1.90
CA TRP A 50 1.91 -6.12 1.01
C TRP A 50 1.19 -7.34 1.59
N ASN A 51 0.39 -7.16 2.64
CA ASN A 51 -0.46 -8.19 3.22
C ASN A 51 -1.64 -7.53 3.94
N ASP A 52 -2.83 -8.13 3.89
CA ASP A 52 -4.06 -7.59 4.48
C ASP A 52 -4.24 -7.94 5.97
N ASN A 53 -3.24 -8.54 6.60
CA ASN A 53 -3.27 -8.79 8.04
C ASN A 53 -3.46 -7.49 8.81
N ALA A 54 -4.33 -7.51 9.83
CA ALA A 54 -4.63 -6.35 10.64
C ALA A 54 -3.40 -5.66 11.27
N ALA A 55 -2.32 -6.42 11.49
CA ALA A 55 -1.07 -5.90 12.05
C ALA A 55 -0.17 -5.19 11.02
N THR A 56 -0.34 -5.47 9.72
CA THR A 56 0.56 -4.97 8.66
C THR A 56 -0.13 -4.14 7.59
N ARG A 57 -1.47 -4.19 7.50
CA ARG A 57 -2.23 -3.39 6.54
C ARG A 57 -2.02 -1.89 6.79
N GLY A 58 -1.96 -1.12 5.71
CA GLY A 58 -1.87 0.32 5.79
C GLY A 58 -3.23 0.96 6.07
N ASN A 59 -3.20 2.05 6.83
CA ASN A 59 -4.37 2.88 7.10
C ASN A 59 -4.06 4.32 6.70
N VAL A 60 -5.00 4.97 6.02
CA VAL A 60 -4.94 6.38 5.69
C VAL A 60 -6.09 7.09 6.36
N THR A 61 -5.79 8.14 7.11
CA THR A 61 -6.79 8.95 7.79
C THR A 61 -6.97 10.27 7.04
N GLU A 62 -8.20 10.55 6.63
CA GLU A 62 -8.61 11.81 6.01
C GLU A 62 -7.76 12.24 4.80
N GLU A 63 -7.51 11.32 3.87
CA GLU A 63 -6.91 11.70 2.58
C GLU A 63 -7.79 12.74 1.88
N ARG A 64 -7.16 13.85 1.51
CA ARG A 64 -7.82 14.94 0.78
C ARG A 64 -7.79 14.65 -0.70
N VAL A 65 -8.95 14.52 -1.30
CA VAL A 65 -9.07 14.14 -2.70
C VAL A 65 -9.94 15.11 -3.47
N ARG A 66 -9.52 15.45 -4.70
CA ARG A 66 -10.39 16.13 -5.66
C ARG A 66 -11.15 15.11 -6.49
N ILE A 67 -12.40 15.40 -6.76
CA ILE A 67 -13.23 14.58 -7.63
C ILE A 67 -13.05 15.04 -9.07
N GLN A 68 -12.50 14.17 -9.89
CA GLN A 68 -12.39 14.41 -11.33
C GLN A 68 -13.75 14.15 -11.98
N ARG A 69 -14.28 15.15 -12.67
CA ARG A 69 -15.48 15.01 -13.47
C ARG A 69 -15.17 14.19 -14.72
N VAL A 70 -15.90 13.12 -14.94
CA VAL A 70 -15.78 12.27 -16.13
C VAL A 70 -17.08 12.39 -16.93
N ASP A 71 -17.05 13.19 -17.98
CA ASP A 71 -18.19 13.36 -18.89
C ASP A 71 -18.24 12.19 -19.88
N ARG A 72 -19.29 11.38 -19.79
CA ARG A 72 -19.62 10.34 -20.79
C ARG A 72 -20.89 10.73 -21.55
N GLY A 73 -20.86 11.90 -22.21
CA GLY A 73 -22.02 12.44 -22.93
C GLY A 73 -23.04 13.13 -22.01
N PHE A 74 -24.08 13.72 -22.59
CA PHE A 74 -25.01 14.64 -21.94
C PHE A 74 -25.82 14.10 -20.74
N VAL A 75 -25.80 12.80 -20.47
CA VAL A 75 -26.72 12.18 -19.49
C VAL A 75 -25.99 11.48 -18.34
N ASN A 76 -24.67 11.26 -18.41
CA ASN A 76 -23.94 10.47 -17.41
C ASN A 76 -22.66 11.17 -16.93
N VAL A 77 -22.82 12.28 -16.23
CA VAL A 77 -21.71 12.91 -15.50
C VAL A 77 -21.40 12.04 -14.29
N ARG A 78 -20.19 11.53 -14.21
CA ARG A 78 -19.68 10.76 -13.06
C ARG A 78 -18.52 11.49 -12.43
N GLY A 79 -18.47 11.46 -11.11
CA GLY A 79 -17.31 11.84 -10.36
C GLY A 79 -16.34 10.65 -10.24
N ARG A 80 -15.05 10.90 -10.38
CA ARG A 80 -13.99 9.91 -10.12
C ARG A 80 -13.08 10.43 -9.02
N LEU A 81 -12.95 9.65 -7.98
CA LEU A 81 -12.02 9.80 -6.87
C LEU A 81 -10.86 8.84 -7.09
N GLN A 82 -9.63 9.32 -7.13
CA GLN A 82 -8.44 8.48 -7.19
C GLN A 82 -7.71 8.55 -5.85
N LEU A 83 -7.64 7.44 -5.13
CA LEU A 83 -6.89 7.33 -3.89
C LEU A 83 -5.40 7.09 -4.16
N ARG A 84 -4.57 7.54 -3.24
CA ARG A 84 -3.10 7.46 -3.34
C ARG A 84 -2.61 6.02 -3.28
N HIS A 85 -3.15 5.23 -2.36
CA HIS A 85 -2.73 3.84 -2.17
C HIS A 85 -3.72 2.89 -2.84
N PHE A 86 -3.21 1.81 -3.42
CA PHE A 86 -4.00 0.73 -4.03
C PHE A 86 -3.17 -0.56 -4.11
N PRO A 87 -3.82 -1.75 -4.06
CA PRO A 87 -5.26 -1.95 -3.91
C PRO A 87 -5.76 -1.49 -2.54
N ILE A 88 -7.00 -1.00 -2.49
CA ILE A 88 -7.69 -0.68 -1.25
C ILE A 88 -8.53 -1.87 -0.80
N MET A 89 -8.82 -1.93 0.48
CA MET A 89 -9.85 -2.82 1.00
C MET A 89 -11.22 -2.23 0.72
N ALA A 90 -12.26 -3.08 0.63
CA ALA A 90 -13.62 -2.58 0.53
C ALA A 90 -13.93 -1.67 1.73
N LEU A 91 -14.47 -0.50 1.45
CA LEU A 91 -14.80 0.48 2.48
C LEU A 91 -15.93 -0.06 3.36
N ASP A 92 -15.69 -0.07 4.67
CA ASP A 92 -16.61 -0.61 5.67
C ASP A 92 -16.62 0.28 6.92
N THR A 93 -17.78 0.82 7.24
CA THR A 93 -17.97 1.65 8.44
C THR A 93 -17.67 0.90 9.75
N GLY A 94 -17.92 -0.42 9.80
CA GLY A 94 -17.59 -1.28 10.94
C GLY A 94 -16.08 -1.37 11.22
N GLN A 95 -15.26 -0.99 10.25
CA GLN A 95 -13.80 -0.92 10.36
C GLN A 95 -13.27 0.52 10.54
N GLY A 96 -14.16 1.49 10.69
CA GLY A 96 -13.80 2.90 10.85
C GLY A 96 -13.48 3.63 9.56
N ASP A 97 -13.81 3.06 8.38
CA ASP A 97 -13.65 3.77 7.12
C ASP A 97 -14.69 4.89 6.99
N ILE A 98 -14.31 5.98 6.35
CA ILE A 98 -15.14 7.19 6.21
C ILE A 98 -14.97 7.72 4.79
N MET A 99 -16.06 8.18 4.17
CA MET A 99 -16.03 8.85 2.87
C MET A 99 -16.93 10.08 2.88
N LYS A 100 -16.36 11.22 3.26
CA LYS A 100 -17.06 12.50 3.29
C LYS A 100 -16.90 13.21 1.96
N ILE A 101 -18.03 13.54 1.31
CA ILE A 101 -18.07 14.22 0.01
C ILE A 101 -18.82 15.54 0.15
N TRP A 102 -18.29 16.62 -0.45
CA TRP A 102 -18.97 17.91 -0.51
C TRP A 102 -20.23 17.84 -1.38
N THR A 103 -21.36 18.24 -0.82
CA THR A 103 -22.67 18.17 -1.49
C THR A 103 -23.23 19.54 -1.91
N GLY A 104 -22.40 20.60 -1.82
CA GLY A 104 -22.81 21.97 -2.15
C GLY A 104 -23.15 22.83 -0.92
N GLY A 105 -23.22 22.24 0.27
CA GLY A 105 -23.51 22.96 1.52
C GLY A 105 -22.77 22.37 2.72
N GLU A 106 -22.52 21.09 2.68
CA GLU A 106 -21.87 20.34 3.75
C GLU A 106 -21.10 19.13 3.24
N TYR A 107 -20.23 18.56 4.09
CA TYR A 107 -19.61 17.26 3.83
C TYR A 107 -20.49 16.14 4.37
N LEU A 108 -21.05 15.33 3.46
CA LEU A 108 -21.89 14.18 3.80
C LEU A 108 -21.05 12.89 3.77
N ASP A 109 -21.15 12.08 4.81
CA ASP A 109 -20.50 10.77 4.85
C ASP A 109 -21.31 9.74 4.05
N TYR A 110 -20.81 9.37 2.88
CA TYR A 110 -21.45 8.45 1.95
C TYR A 110 -21.49 6.99 2.44
N LEU A 111 -20.63 6.64 3.40
CA LEU A 111 -20.62 5.28 3.96
C LEU A 111 -21.62 5.13 5.11
N HIS A 112 -21.97 6.21 5.78
CA HIS A 112 -22.84 6.16 6.95
C HIS A 112 -24.29 5.95 6.55
N GLY A 113 -24.97 4.95 7.13
CA GLY A 113 -26.34 4.58 6.77
C GLY A 113 -27.37 5.70 6.90
N SER A 114 -27.13 6.70 7.78
CA SER A 114 -27.98 7.89 7.93
C SER A 114 -27.93 8.84 6.74
N SER A 115 -26.95 8.73 5.87
CA SER A 115 -26.83 9.56 4.65
C SER A 115 -27.83 9.22 3.57
N GLY A 116 -28.46 8.04 3.66
CA GLY A 116 -29.35 7.50 2.60
C GLY A 116 -28.62 7.13 1.32
N LYS A 117 -27.27 7.18 1.28
CA LYS A 117 -26.48 6.84 0.11
C LYS A 117 -26.16 5.34 0.07
N THR A 118 -26.21 4.77 -1.13
CA THR A 118 -26.00 3.35 -1.36
C THR A 118 -24.76 3.11 -2.20
N GLY A 119 -23.88 2.24 -1.72
CA GLY A 119 -22.64 1.87 -2.39
C GLY A 119 -22.67 0.49 -3.05
N GLY A 120 -21.88 0.34 -4.13
CA GLY A 120 -21.58 -0.92 -4.77
C GLY A 120 -20.14 -1.35 -4.49
N ALA A 121 -19.93 -2.62 -4.17
CA ALA A 121 -18.60 -3.17 -3.89
C ALA A 121 -17.85 -3.60 -5.18
N SER A 122 -18.51 -3.58 -6.32
CA SER A 122 -17.99 -4.07 -7.59
C SER A 122 -18.42 -3.20 -8.76
N PRO A 123 -17.60 -3.12 -9.84
CA PRO A 123 -17.98 -2.46 -11.09
C PRO A 123 -19.25 -3.01 -11.77
N THR A 124 -19.65 -4.22 -11.41
CA THR A 124 -20.85 -4.86 -11.93
C THR A 124 -22.10 -4.51 -11.12
N ASP A 125 -21.94 -3.97 -9.92
CA ASP A 125 -23.02 -3.60 -9.02
C ASP A 125 -23.24 -2.06 -9.00
N VAL A 126 -23.52 -1.49 -10.19
CA VAL A 126 -23.65 -0.02 -10.36
C VAL A 126 -25.07 0.45 -10.52
N VAL A 127 -26.02 -0.47 -10.73
CA VAL A 127 -27.41 -0.11 -10.97
C VAL A 127 -28.05 0.40 -9.68
N ASN A 128 -28.59 1.62 -9.71
CA ASN A 128 -29.21 2.29 -8.55
C ASN A 128 -28.27 2.50 -7.34
N LYS A 129 -26.95 2.62 -7.58
CA LYS A 129 -25.97 2.95 -6.55
C LYS A 129 -25.48 4.39 -6.71
N ASP A 130 -25.32 5.10 -5.61
CA ASP A 130 -24.79 6.46 -5.59
C ASP A 130 -23.29 6.48 -5.85
N TYR A 131 -22.58 5.42 -5.45
CA TYR A 131 -21.16 5.24 -5.72
C TYR A 131 -20.80 3.76 -5.88
N TRP A 132 -19.66 3.49 -6.48
CA TRP A 132 -19.05 2.15 -6.48
C TRP A 132 -17.53 2.24 -6.44
N GLN A 133 -16.87 1.19 -5.98
CA GLN A 133 -15.43 1.16 -5.74
C GLN A 133 -14.74 0.11 -6.62
N ASP A 134 -13.66 0.54 -7.28
CA ASP A 134 -12.68 -0.34 -7.91
C ASP A 134 -11.50 -0.49 -6.93
N THR A 135 -11.60 -1.49 -6.06
CA THR A 135 -10.62 -1.72 -5.00
C THR A 135 -9.22 -1.99 -5.53
N GLN A 136 -9.11 -2.63 -6.68
CA GLN A 136 -7.81 -2.97 -7.29
C GLN A 136 -7.06 -1.73 -7.79
N ARG A 137 -7.80 -0.69 -8.21
CA ARG A 137 -7.23 0.56 -8.72
C ARG A 137 -7.25 1.69 -7.70
N GLY A 138 -7.85 1.47 -6.54
CA GLY A 138 -8.05 2.53 -5.55
C GLY A 138 -8.91 3.68 -6.09
N THR A 139 -9.90 3.35 -6.94
CA THR A 139 -10.74 4.34 -7.58
C THR A 139 -12.17 4.21 -7.07
N ILE A 140 -12.78 5.33 -6.69
CA ILE A 140 -14.18 5.38 -6.32
C ILE A 140 -14.91 6.24 -7.34
N TYR A 141 -16.01 5.75 -7.85
CA TYR A 141 -16.86 6.46 -8.80
C TYR A 141 -18.13 6.92 -8.12
N ILE A 142 -18.46 8.19 -8.27
CA ILE A 142 -19.65 8.82 -7.74
C ILE A 142 -20.66 8.95 -8.88
N ASN A 143 -21.83 8.35 -8.72
CA ASN A 143 -22.91 8.39 -9.71
C ASN A 143 -23.97 9.46 -9.40
N ASP A 144 -23.89 10.09 -8.23
CA ASP A 144 -24.82 11.13 -7.81
C ASP A 144 -24.57 12.41 -8.60
N TYR A 145 -25.46 12.67 -9.57
CA TYR A 145 -25.40 13.82 -10.48
C TYR A 145 -25.43 15.16 -9.72
N ASN A 146 -26.26 15.27 -8.70
CA ASN A 146 -26.41 16.52 -7.96
C ASN A 146 -25.12 16.84 -7.20
N THR A 147 -24.51 15.86 -6.56
CA THR A 147 -23.24 16.03 -5.89
C THR A 147 -22.13 16.42 -6.85
N VAL A 148 -21.99 15.73 -7.98
CA VAL A 148 -20.93 16.03 -8.97
C VAL A 148 -21.08 17.43 -9.56
N ASN A 149 -22.29 17.93 -9.76
CA ASN A 149 -22.52 19.30 -10.26
C ASN A 149 -22.26 20.38 -9.20
N ASN A 150 -22.43 20.08 -7.93
CA ASN A 150 -22.25 21.03 -6.83
C ASN A 150 -20.78 21.12 -6.34
N LEU A 151 -19.86 20.33 -6.90
CA LEU A 151 -18.45 20.35 -6.51
C LEU A 151 -17.74 21.70 -6.75
N LEU A 152 -18.25 22.50 -7.69
CA LEU A 152 -17.71 23.82 -8.03
C LEU A 152 -17.78 24.85 -6.89
N GLY A 153 -18.48 24.55 -5.81
CA GLY A 153 -18.67 25.43 -4.66
C GLY A 153 -17.96 24.95 -3.39
N SER A 154 -17.02 24.00 -3.48
CA SER A 154 -16.28 23.52 -2.31
C SER A 154 -15.45 24.66 -1.69
N PRO A 155 -15.60 24.94 -0.37
CA PRO A 155 -14.94 26.07 0.27
C PRO A 155 -13.43 25.88 0.47
N SER A 156 -12.90 24.69 0.25
CA SER A 156 -11.52 24.33 0.62
C SER A 156 -10.69 23.75 -0.52
N ASP A 157 -11.14 23.84 -1.78
CA ASP A 157 -10.50 23.13 -2.91
C ASP A 157 -10.38 21.60 -2.72
N VAL A 158 -11.06 21.05 -1.72
CA VAL A 158 -11.09 19.62 -1.39
C VAL A 158 -12.53 19.13 -1.53
N ASP A 159 -12.75 18.22 -2.49
CA ASP A 159 -14.08 17.72 -2.77
C ASP A 159 -14.46 16.55 -1.85
N ALA A 160 -13.47 15.82 -1.35
CA ALA A 160 -13.71 14.67 -0.50
C ALA A 160 -12.58 14.43 0.52
N TYR A 161 -12.96 13.86 1.67
CA TYR A 161 -12.07 13.30 2.68
C TYR A 161 -12.34 11.80 2.80
N VAL A 162 -11.32 10.99 2.62
CA VAL A 162 -11.47 9.52 2.67
C VAL A 162 -10.53 8.91 3.69
N THR A 163 -11.10 8.19 4.65
CA THR A 163 -10.37 7.31 5.58
C THR A 163 -10.57 5.89 5.09
N TYR A 164 -9.49 5.19 4.81
CA TYR A 164 -9.54 3.86 4.21
C TYR A 164 -8.34 3.00 4.57
N ARG A 165 -8.49 1.71 4.35
CA ARG A 165 -7.45 0.71 4.51
C ARG A 165 -6.95 0.25 3.14
N TYR A 166 -5.67 -0.06 3.06
CA TYR A 166 -5.07 -0.57 1.84
C TYR A 166 -4.08 -1.70 2.14
N ALA A 167 -4.10 -2.73 1.31
CA ALA A 167 -3.16 -3.83 1.36
C ALA A 167 -3.32 -4.75 0.14
N THR A 168 -2.30 -5.55 -0.13
CA THR A 168 -2.42 -6.70 -1.03
C THR A 168 -2.96 -7.89 -0.25
N ALA A 169 -3.93 -8.64 -0.80
CA ALA A 169 -4.57 -9.76 -0.10
C ALA A 169 -3.57 -10.85 0.34
N THR A 170 -2.54 -11.09 -0.47
CA THR A 170 -1.47 -12.05 -0.17
C THR A 170 -0.13 -11.43 -0.52
N THR A 171 0.90 -11.71 0.28
CA THR A 171 2.26 -11.23 0.03
C THR A 171 2.80 -11.84 -1.27
N PRO A 172 3.16 -11.03 -2.28
CA PRO A 172 3.79 -11.52 -3.52
C PRO A 172 5.15 -12.19 -3.25
N GLU A 173 5.53 -13.15 -4.09
CA GLU A 173 6.78 -13.92 -3.90
C GLU A 173 8.03 -13.05 -3.99
N ASP A 174 8.04 -12.03 -4.84
CA ASP A 174 9.13 -11.05 -4.94
C ASP A 174 9.28 -10.22 -3.66
N ILE A 175 8.18 -9.86 -3.00
CA ILE A 175 8.20 -9.17 -1.70
C ILE A 175 8.69 -10.11 -0.60
N LYS A 176 8.29 -11.38 -0.60
CA LYS A 176 8.84 -12.39 0.32
C LYS A 176 10.34 -12.52 0.14
N LEU A 177 10.80 -12.64 -1.10
CA LEU A 177 12.21 -12.77 -1.42
C LEU A 177 13.01 -11.54 -0.98
N ALA A 178 12.50 -10.33 -1.23
CA ALA A 178 13.13 -9.11 -0.77
C ALA A 178 13.21 -9.04 0.77
N THR A 179 12.16 -9.51 1.46
CA THR A 179 12.15 -9.59 2.94
C THR A 179 13.22 -10.55 3.43
N ILE A 180 13.36 -11.72 2.80
CA ILE A 180 14.40 -12.71 3.13
C ILE A 180 15.79 -12.09 2.95
N TYR A 181 16.04 -11.39 1.84
CA TYR A 181 17.35 -10.75 1.61
C TYR A 181 17.66 -9.65 2.64
N PHE A 182 16.71 -8.76 2.97
CA PHE A 182 16.95 -7.77 4.01
C PHE A 182 17.18 -8.41 5.38
N THR A 183 16.43 -9.47 5.70
CA THR A 183 16.64 -10.22 6.94
C THR A 183 18.02 -10.89 6.97
N ALA A 184 18.43 -11.50 5.87
CA ALA A 184 19.76 -12.10 5.72
C ALA A 184 20.88 -11.05 5.86
N SER A 185 20.68 -9.84 5.32
CA SER A 185 21.61 -8.71 5.51
C SER A 185 21.74 -8.34 6.99
N MET A 186 20.64 -8.25 7.73
CA MET A 186 20.68 -7.94 9.16
C MET A 186 21.32 -9.05 9.98
N ILE A 187 21.09 -10.32 9.63
CA ILE A 187 21.78 -11.45 10.25
C ILE A 187 23.28 -11.36 9.95
N ALA A 188 23.68 -11.01 8.72
CA ALA A 188 25.08 -10.87 8.33
C ALA A 188 25.81 -9.73 9.04
N MET A 189 25.11 -8.64 9.38
CA MET A 189 25.69 -7.54 10.17
C MET A 189 25.82 -7.86 11.66
N ASN A 190 25.10 -8.84 12.16
CA ASN A 190 25.18 -9.22 13.57
C ASN A 190 26.37 -10.19 13.72
N ASP A 191 27.37 -9.83 14.51
CA ASP A 191 28.66 -10.55 14.69
C ASP A 191 28.55 -12.03 15.14
N ASP A 192 27.33 -12.49 15.41
CA ASP A 192 26.99 -13.85 15.82
C ASP A 192 26.94 -14.89 14.67
N LEU A 193 27.57 -14.60 13.55
CA LEU A 193 27.53 -15.40 12.31
C LEU A 193 28.44 -16.65 12.30
N SER A 194 28.70 -17.26 13.40
CA SER A 194 29.33 -18.60 13.44
C SER A 194 28.49 -19.70 12.72
N LEU A 195 27.28 -19.34 12.22
CA LEU A 195 26.37 -20.25 11.51
C LEU A 195 26.47 -20.20 9.99
N MET A 196 27.08 -19.21 9.39
CA MET A 196 27.35 -19.23 7.95
C MET A 196 28.60 -20.10 7.72
N GLN A 197 28.36 -21.22 7.02
CA GLN A 197 29.40 -22.22 6.73
C GLN A 197 30.70 -21.57 6.28
N GLU A 198 31.79 -22.03 6.90
CA GLU A 198 33.17 -21.93 6.47
C GLU A 198 33.36 -22.52 5.07
N GLY A 199 33.02 -21.77 4.04
CA GLY A 199 33.06 -22.30 2.67
C GLY A 199 33.60 -21.36 1.62
N ASP A 200 33.70 -20.07 1.91
CA ASP A 200 34.25 -19.12 0.95
C ASP A 200 35.01 -18.01 1.71
N ASP A 201 36.28 -18.22 1.81
CA ASP A 201 37.25 -17.52 2.66
C ASP A 201 37.51 -16.06 2.30
N SER A 202 36.75 -15.42 1.42
CA SER A 202 37.15 -14.13 0.88
C SER A 202 36.20 -12.96 1.13
N MET A 203 35.00 -13.19 1.65
CA MET A 203 34.05 -12.10 1.86
C MET A 203 33.84 -11.79 3.34
N ASP A 204 34.19 -10.59 3.73
CA ASP A 204 33.83 -9.97 4.99
C ASP A 204 32.30 -9.95 5.19
N ASN A 205 31.82 -10.10 6.41
CA ASN A 205 30.40 -10.08 6.77
C ASN A 205 29.69 -8.78 6.31
N ALA A 206 30.40 -7.65 6.37
CA ALA A 206 29.89 -6.38 5.87
C ALA A 206 29.61 -6.44 4.36
N THR A 207 30.53 -7.02 3.58
CA THR A 207 30.38 -7.20 2.13
C THR A 207 29.24 -8.15 1.79
N LYS A 208 29.03 -9.22 2.57
CA LYS A 208 27.87 -10.13 2.41
C LYS A 208 26.55 -9.41 2.68
N ALA A 209 26.51 -8.61 3.74
CA ALA A 209 25.34 -7.82 4.11
C ALA A 209 24.96 -6.81 3.02
N GLU A 210 25.93 -6.06 2.50
CA GLU A 210 25.74 -5.12 1.39
C GLU A 210 25.18 -5.83 0.14
N ARG A 211 25.74 -6.99 -0.20
CA ARG A 211 25.29 -7.78 -1.35
C ARG A 211 23.83 -8.25 -1.20
N PHE A 212 23.43 -8.71 -0.01
CA PHE A 212 22.03 -9.06 0.24
C PHE A 212 21.12 -7.85 0.14
N GLU A 213 21.55 -6.69 0.64
CA GLU A 213 20.77 -5.47 0.51
C GLU A 213 20.61 -5.04 -0.96
N GLU A 214 21.66 -5.11 -1.77
CA GLU A 214 21.62 -4.84 -3.20
C GLU A 214 20.65 -5.80 -3.92
N MET A 215 20.66 -7.09 -3.57
CA MET A 215 19.77 -8.09 -4.13
C MET A 215 18.30 -7.77 -3.77
N ALA A 216 18.01 -7.40 -2.51
CA ALA A 216 16.70 -6.96 -2.08
C ALA A 216 16.20 -5.74 -2.89
N MET A 217 17.06 -4.73 -3.01
CA MET A 217 16.75 -3.51 -3.76
C MET A 217 16.53 -3.79 -5.25
N LYS A 218 17.28 -4.72 -5.83
CA LYS A 218 17.09 -5.15 -7.23
C LYS A 218 15.72 -5.81 -7.43
N VAL A 219 15.36 -6.76 -6.56
CA VAL A 219 14.05 -7.43 -6.60
C VAL A 219 12.91 -6.41 -6.51
N LEU A 220 13.02 -5.44 -5.60
CA LEU A 220 12.02 -4.37 -5.46
C LEU A 220 11.94 -3.48 -6.70
N LYS A 221 13.07 -3.13 -7.34
CA LYS A 221 13.08 -2.32 -8.57
C LYS A 221 12.49 -3.05 -9.77
N ASP A 222 12.70 -4.36 -9.86
CA ASP A 222 12.18 -5.19 -10.95
C ASP A 222 10.68 -5.50 -10.80
N ASN A 223 10.07 -5.14 -9.66
CA ASN A 223 8.65 -5.33 -9.44
C ASN A 223 7.81 -4.38 -10.30
N LYS A 224 7.12 -4.93 -11.30
CA LYS A 224 6.28 -4.18 -12.26
C LYS A 224 5.13 -3.39 -11.61
N ARG A 225 4.70 -3.76 -10.38
CA ARG A 225 3.68 -3.02 -9.64
C ARG A 225 4.23 -1.71 -9.08
N LEU A 226 5.51 -1.70 -8.69
CA LEU A 226 6.19 -0.49 -8.21
C LEU A 226 6.40 0.50 -9.34
N ASP A 227 6.81 0.06 -10.52
CA ASP A 227 6.95 0.92 -11.71
C ASP A 227 5.66 1.64 -12.06
N ARG A 228 4.51 0.97 -11.95
CA ARG A 228 3.20 1.61 -12.19
C ARG A 228 2.87 2.69 -11.15
N LYS A 229 3.22 2.49 -9.87
CA LYS A 229 3.05 3.51 -8.82
C LYS A 229 3.93 4.74 -9.09
N PHE A 230 5.20 4.53 -9.42
CA PHE A 230 6.13 5.62 -9.75
C PHE A 230 5.67 6.41 -10.99
N THR A 231 5.16 5.73 -12.00
CA THR A 231 4.65 6.37 -13.23
C THR A 231 3.37 7.17 -12.95
N MET A 232 2.44 6.65 -12.15
CA MET A 232 1.22 7.37 -11.77
C MET A 232 1.49 8.54 -10.83
N SER A 233 2.39 8.41 -9.88
CA SER A 233 2.81 9.53 -9.00
C SER A 233 3.43 10.67 -9.80
N ARG A 234 4.23 10.38 -10.83
CA ARG A 234 4.75 11.39 -11.75
C ARG A 234 3.66 12.04 -12.60
N ALA A 235 2.67 11.29 -13.04
CA ALA A 235 1.56 11.83 -13.83
C ALA A 235 0.65 12.75 -12.99
N ILE A 236 0.46 12.47 -11.71
CA ILE A 236 -0.33 13.30 -10.79
C ILE A 236 0.45 14.56 -10.36
N GLY A 237 1.76 14.47 -10.19
CA GLY A 237 2.64 15.61 -9.86
C GLY A 237 2.96 16.54 -11.03
N GLY A 238 2.65 16.13 -12.25
CA GLY A 238 2.97 16.89 -13.48
C GLY A 238 1.96 17.96 -13.90
N PHE A 239 0.83 18.10 -13.23
CA PHE A 239 -0.18 19.13 -13.52
C PHE A 239 -0.07 20.34 -12.58
N GLY A 240 1.01 21.05 -12.66
CA GLY A 240 1.06 22.29 -11.89
C GLY A 240 2.39 22.99 -11.95
N VAL A 241 2.77 23.54 -13.07
CA VAL A 241 3.42 24.88 -13.19
C VAL A 241 3.36 25.28 -14.68
N GLY A 242 2.28 25.90 -15.09
CA GLY A 242 2.27 26.76 -16.25
C GLY A 242 3.18 27.95 -15.96
N ARG A 243 4.39 27.95 -16.49
CA ARG A 243 5.18 29.17 -16.59
C ARG A 243 4.45 30.11 -17.53
N SER A 244 3.80 31.12 -16.97
CA SER A 244 3.51 32.35 -17.69
C SER A 244 4.86 33.03 -18.01
N THR A 245 5.24 33.02 -19.26
CA THR A 245 6.25 33.96 -19.79
C THR A 245 5.52 35.10 -20.47
N ILE A 246 5.66 36.28 -19.89
CA ILE A 246 5.45 37.55 -20.53
C ILE A 246 6.58 37.79 -21.52
#